data_2c95cb3c6f8264feb49f9298f5b1287d
#
_entry.id   2c95cb3c6f8264feb49f9298f5b1287d
#
_cell.length_a   1.000
_cell.length_b   1.000
_cell.length_c   1.000
_cell.angle_alpha   90.00
_cell.angle_beta   90.00
_cell.angle_gamma   90.00
#
_symmetry.space_group_name_H-M   'P 1'
#
loop_
_entity.id
_entity.type
_entity.pdbx_description
1 polymer ?
#
loop_
_entity_poly.entity_id
_entity_poly.type
_entity_poly.pdbx_seq_one_letter_code
_entity_poly.pdbx_strand_id
1 'polypeptide(L)'
;MKILFLADEESKMYWEYFKKEDFKGIDIIVSCGDLNPSYLSFLTTMVGVPLLYVHGNHDDKYNVKPPEGCICIEDEIYEYEGVRFLGLGGSNRYKPGENQYTQKEMTKRVKKLWWKLKRKNGFDVLVTHSPAKGLHDGEDTCHTGFDVFNRLIEQYKPRYFVHGHVHMSYGRQFIRLDKVGETTVINAYEKYICLLYTSPSPRDAHE
;
A
#
# COMPACT_ATOMS: atom_id res chain seq x y z
N MET A 1 5.97 -3.34 -15.80
CA MET A 1 6.20 -2.34 -14.75
C MET A 1 6.89 -2.99 -13.56
N LYS A 2 8.00 -2.43 -13.08
CA LYS A 2 8.73 -2.90 -11.89
C LYS A 2 8.45 -1.92 -10.74
N ILE A 3 7.82 -2.42 -9.68
CA ILE A 3 7.33 -1.61 -8.55
C ILE A 3 8.18 -1.92 -7.32
N LEU A 4 8.65 -0.88 -6.62
CA LEU A 4 9.26 -1.00 -5.30
C LEU A 4 8.22 -0.62 -4.25
N PHE A 5 7.81 -1.58 -3.42
CA PHE A 5 6.97 -1.35 -2.25
C PHE A 5 7.81 -1.17 -1.00
N LEU A 6 7.40 -0.26 -0.11
CA LEU A 6 8.05 0.09 1.15
C LEU A 6 7.02 0.21 2.28
N ALA A 7 7.36 -0.22 3.49
CA ALA A 7 6.54 -0.02 4.69
C ALA A 7 7.35 -0.14 5.98
N ASP A 8 6.95 0.59 7.01
CA ASP A 8 7.25 0.43 8.43
C ASP A 8 8.72 0.69 8.84
N GLU A 9 9.69 0.27 8.04
CA GLU A 9 11.12 0.42 8.36
C GLU A 9 11.89 0.98 7.16
N GLU A 10 12.69 2.03 7.40
CA GLU A 10 13.57 2.60 6.39
C GLU A 10 14.74 1.66 6.11
N SER A 11 14.87 1.20 4.88
CA SER A 11 16.02 0.37 4.49
C SER A 11 17.31 1.18 4.56
N LYS A 12 18.24 0.77 5.43
CA LYS A 12 19.57 1.39 5.51
C LYS A 12 20.29 1.38 4.18
N MET A 13 20.10 0.35 3.38
CA MET A 13 20.66 0.23 2.03
C MET A 13 20.16 1.36 1.12
N TYR A 14 18.90 1.79 1.28
CA TYR A 14 18.27 2.83 0.46
C TYR A 14 18.40 4.23 1.05
N TRP A 15 18.85 4.37 2.28
CA TRP A 15 19.03 5.62 2.99
C TRP A 15 20.51 5.95 3.22
N GLU A 16 21.18 5.17 4.09
CA GLU A 16 22.55 5.44 4.52
C GLU A 16 23.59 5.02 3.45
N TYR A 17 23.32 3.92 2.74
CA TYR A 17 24.21 3.34 1.74
C TYR A 17 23.64 3.45 0.33
N PHE A 18 22.92 4.53 0.04
CA PHE A 18 22.23 4.74 -1.22
C PHE A 18 23.16 4.55 -2.44
N LYS A 19 22.71 3.72 -3.37
CA LYS A 19 23.31 3.55 -4.69
C LYS A 19 22.19 3.61 -5.73
N LYS A 20 22.31 4.50 -6.70
CA LYS A 20 21.30 4.66 -7.76
C LYS A 20 21.11 3.39 -8.58
N GLU A 21 22.14 2.57 -8.69
CA GLU A 21 22.14 1.30 -9.41
C GLU A 21 21.16 0.28 -8.81
N ASP A 22 20.91 0.32 -7.50
CA ASP A 22 19.97 -0.57 -6.81
C ASP A 22 18.51 -0.34 -7.25
N PHE A 23 18.24 0.83 -7.83
CA PHE A 23 16.93 1.21 -8.35
C PHE A 23 16.80 1.04 -9.87
N LYS A 24 17.77 0.40 -10.52
CA LYS A 24 17.74 0.21 -11.98
C LYS A 24 16.49 -0.54 -12.43
N GLY A 25 15.74 0.12 -13.31
CA GLY A 25 14.51 -0.40 -13.88
C GLY A 25 13.31 -0.39 -12.94
N ILE A 26 13.39 0.27 -11.76
CA ILE A 26 12.20 0.63 -10.98
C ILE A 26 11.44 1.72 -11.75
N ASP A 27 10.16 1.50 -12.01
CA ASP A 27 9.29 2.44 -12.72
C ASP A 27 8.50 3.32 -11.74
N ILE A 28 8.21 2.81 -10.56
CA ILE A 28 7.43 3.51 -9.53
C ILE A 28 7.76 2.97 -8.13
N ILE A 29 7.70 3.84 -7.12
CA ILE A 29 7.83 3.49 -5.70
C ILE A 29 6.48 3.69 -5.04
N VAL A 30 6.08 2.77 -4.15
CA VAL A 30 4.80 2.82 -3.42
C VAL A 30 5.06 2.56 -1.94
N SER A 31 4.74 3.53 -1.09
CA SER A 31 4.82 3.41 0.37
C SER A 31 3.47 3.02 0.97
N CYS A 32 3.47 1.97 1.77
CA CYS A 32 2.32 1.51 2.54
C CYS A 32 2.23 2.16 3.94
N GLY A 33 2.99 3.24 4.21
CA GLY A 33 2.94 4.02 5.45
C GLY A 33 3.99 3.65 6.50
N ASP A 34 3.96 4.41 7.60
CA ASP A 34 4.86 4.33 8.77
C ASP A 34 6.34 4.51 8.42
N LEU A 35 6.64 5.44 7.51
CA LEU A 35 8.00 5.81 7.12
C LEU A 35 8.29 7.28 7.39
N ASN A 36 9.57 7.64 7.56
CA ASN A 36 9.97 9.02 7.72
C ASN A 36 9.68 9.82 6.43
N PRO A 37 8.97 10.98 6.50
CA PRO A 37 8.69 11.78 5.30
C PRO A 37 9.97 12.24 4.59
N SER A 38 11.06 12.48 5.32
CA SER A 38 12.34 12.85 4.71
C SER A 38 12.97 11.69 3.93
N TYR A 39 12.75 10.44 4.35
CA TYR A 39 13.17 9.25 3.60
C TYR A 39 12.44 9.14 2.26
N LEU A 40 11.13 9.32 2.26
CA LEU A 40 10.34 9.29 1.03
C LEU A 40 10.72 10.45 0.09
N SER A 41 10.89 11.66 0.63
CA SER A 41 11.35 12.84 -0.13
C SER A 41 12.75 12.63 -0.72
N PHE A 42 13.65 11.99 0.02
CA PHE A 42 14.97 11.62 -0.46
C PHE A 42 14.89 10.64 -1.62
N LEU A 43 14.11 9.56 -1.47
CA LEU A 43 13.98 8.54 -2.52
C LEU A 43 13.39 9.10 -3.81
N THR A 44 12.29 9.87 -3.74
CA THR A 44 11.68 10.45 -4.94
C THR A 44 12.65 11.38 -5.68
N THR A 45 13.48 12.13 -4.94
CA THR A 45 14.49 13.04 -5.51
C THR A 45 15.66 12.27 -6.14
N MET A 46 16.21 11.28 -5.44
CA MET A 46 17.43 10.60 -5.85
C MET A 46 17.19 9.55 -6.94
N VAL A 47 16.07 8.86 -6.88
CA VAL A 47 15.71 7.83 -7.87
C VAL A 47 15.13 8.48 -9.14
N GLY A 48 14.28 9.51 -8.97
CA GLY A 48 13.69 10.26 -10.07
C GLY A 48 12.51 9.54 -10.73
N VAL A 49 11.78 8.69 -9.97
CA VAL A 49 10.53 8.06 -10.37
C VAL A 49 9.38 8.51 -9.48
N PRO A 50 8.11 8.42 -9.92
CA PRO A 50 6.97 8.73 -9.06
C PRO A 50 6.99 7.90 -7.78
N LEU A 51 6.66 8.53 -6.64
CA LEU A 51 6.47 7.87 -5.36
C LEU A 51 5.07 8.14 -4.84
N LEU A 52 4.28 7.07 -4.72
CA LEU A 52 2.93 7.09 -4.15
C LEU A 52 3.01 6.72 -2.67
N TYR A 53 2.10 7.27 -1.84
CA TYR A 53 2.02 6.85 -0.45
C TYR A 53 0.60 6.86 0.10
N VAL A 54 0.36 6.01 1.09
CA VAL A 54 -0.74 6.08 2.04
C VAL A 54 -0.18 6.33 3.44
N HIS A 55 -1.02 6.79 4.37
CA HIS A 55 -0.61 6.97 5.76
C HIS A 55 -0.61 5.65 6.53
N GLY A 56 0.41 5.44 7.34
CA GLY A 56 0.37 4.49 8.43
C GLY A 56 -0.22 5.12 9.70
N ASN A 57 -0.35 4.35 10.75
CA ASN A 57 -0.91 4.85 12.02
C ASN A 57 0.06 5.68 12.86
N HIS A 58 1.32 5.78 12.45
CA HIS A 58 2.35 6.62 13.07
C HIS A 58 2.76 7.83 12.19
N ASP A 59 2.01 8.12 11.13
CA ASP A 59 2.32 9.19 10.18
C ASP A 59 1.63 10.53 10.51
N ASP A 60 1.28 10.77 11.76
CA ASP A 60 0.65 12.04 12.22
C ASP A 60 1.47 13.27 11.81
N LYS A 61 2.80 13.14 11.76
CA LYS A 61 3.72 14.19 11.32
C LYS A 61 3.55 14.61 9.85
N TYR A 62 2.93 13.78 9.00
CA TYR A 62 2.66 14.14 7.60
C TYR A 62 1.65 15.28 7.47
N ASN A 63 0.80 15.51 8.48
CA ASN A 63 -0.11 16.64 8.51
C ASN A 63 0.62 17.98 8.65
N VAL A 64 1.80 17.99 9.26
CA VAL A 64 2.64 19.18 9.44
C VAL A 64 3.72 19.28 8.36
N LYS A 65 4.34 18.15 8.04
CA LYS A 65 5.42 18.04 7.06
C LYS A 65 5.21 16.78 6.21
N PRO A 66 4.41 16.86 5.15
CA PRO A 66 4.21 15.72 4.24
C PRO A 66 5.50 15.38 3.48
N PRO A 67 5.62 14.17 2.94
CA PRO A 67 6.73 13.81 2.05
C PRO A 67 6.72 14.70 0.80
N GLU A 68 7.76 15.53 0.64
CA GLU A 68 7.88 16.45 -0.49
C GLU A 68 8.17 15.69 -1.80
N GLY A 69 7.49 16.08 -2.88
CA GLY A 69 7.63 15.45 -4.19
C GLY A 69 6.91 14.11 -4.33
N CYS A 70 6.25 13.62 -3.27
CA CYS A 70 5.48 12.38 -3.26
C CYS A 70 3.99 12.63 -3.47
N ILE A 71 3.28 11.63 -3.96
CA ILE A 71 1.86 11.70 -4.30
C ILE A 71 1.04 10.92 -3.27
N CYS A 72 0.22 11.63 -2.49
CA CYS A 72 -0.74 10.99 -1.59
C CYS A 72 -1.88 10.36 -2.40
N ILE A 73 -2.08 9.06 -2.23
CA ILE A 73 -3.19 8.33 -2.87
C ILE A 73 -4.28 7.91 -1.87
N GLU A 74 -4.33 8.57 -0.72
CA GLU A 74 -5.32 8.29 0.33
C GLU A 74 -6.74 8.54 -0.17
N ASP A 75 -7.61 7.53 -0.11
CA ASP A 75 -8.99 7.57 -0.63
C ASP A 75 -9.09 7.92 -2.13
N GLU A 76 -8.05 7.58 -2.92
CA GLU A 76 -7.97 7.87 -4.35
C GLU A 76 -7.59 6.64 -5.17
N ILE A 77 -7.96 6.68 -6.46
CA ILE A 77 -7.47 5.74 -7.47
C ILE A 77 -6.52 6.51 -8.38
N TYR A 78 -5.22 6.28 -8.20
CA TYR A 78 -4.17 6.86 -9.02
C TYR A 78 -3.81 5.90 -10.16
N GLU A 79 -3.68 6.42 -11.37
CA GLU A 79 -3.36 5.64 -12.55
C GLU A 79 -1.98 6.03 -13.08
N TYR A 80 -1.10 5.06 -13.24
CA TYR A 80 0.23 5.22 -13.79
C TYR A 80 0.51 4.11 -14.80
N GLU A 81 0.83 4.49 -16.05
CA GLU A 81 1.10 3.56 -17.16
C GLU A 81 0.05 2.44 -17.31
N GLY A 82 -1.23 2.82 -17.18
CA GLY A 82 -2.37 1.91 -17.31
C GLY A 82 -2.59 1.00 -16.08
N VAL A 83 -1.85 1.18 -14.99
CA VAL A 83 -2.06 0.46 -13.72
C VAL A 83 -2.74 1.38 -12.73
N ARG A 84 -3.84 0.91 -12.14
CA ARG A 84 -4.68 1.67 -11.19
C ARG A 84 -4.37 1.24 -9.76
N PHE A 85 -3.92 2.18 -8.95
CA PHE A 85 -3.58 1.99 -7.53
C PHE A 85 -4.68 2.60 -6.67
N LEU A 86 -5.36 1.80 -5.83
CA LEU A 86 -6.30 2.28 -4.83
C LEU A 86 -5.58 2.38 -3.48
N GLY A 87 -5.55 3.57 -2.87
CA GLY A 87 -4.92 3.81 -1.56
C GLY A 87 -5.92 3.89 -0.42
N LEU A 88 -5.66 3.15 0.67
CA LEU A 88 -6.46 3.11 1.91
C LEU A 88 -5.55 2.91 3.12
N GLY A 89 -4.98 3.98 3.64
CA GLY A 89 -4.08 3.94 4.79
C GLY A 89 -4.78 3.82 6.15
N GLY A 90 -3.94 3.78 7.18
CA GLY A 90 -4.32 3.69 8.58
C GLY A 90 -4.51 2.27 9.09
N SER A 91 -4.66 2.14 10.42
CA SER A 91 -4.82 0.86 11.11
C SER A 91 -6.13 0.76 11.87
N ASN A 92 -6.42 -0.44 12.40
CA ASN A 92 -7.50 -0.63 13.35
C ASN A 92 -7.24 0.19 14.62
N ARG A 93 -8.29 0.81 15.15
CA ARG A 93 -8.18 1.70 16.32
C ARG A 93 -7.93 0.91 17.60
N TYR A 94 -6.77 1.11 18.20
CA TYR A 94 -6.38 0.55 19.51
C TYR A 94 -6.15 1.64 20.57
N LYS A 95 -6.00 2.90 20.15
CA LYS A 95 -5.89 4.08 21.01
C LYS A 95 -6.47 5.32 20.30
N PRO A 96 -6.76 6.43 21.00
CA PRO A 96 -7.05 7.70 20.33
C PRO A 96 -5.84 8.14 19.49
N GLY A 97 -6.08 8.53 18.23
CA GLY A 97 -5.03 8.98 17.30
C GLY A 97 -5.59 9.18 15.92
N GLU A 98 -4.83 9.88 15.10
CA GLU A 98 -5.10 10.03 13.67
C GLU A 98 -4.78 8.72 12.94
N ASN A 99 -5.27 8.57 11.74
CA ASN A 99 -5.04 7.39 10.90
C ASN A 99 -5.40 6.04 11.57
N GLN A 100 -6.31 6.08 12.55
CA GLN A 100 -6.83 4.88 13.22
C GLN A 100 -8.34 4.83 13.10
N TYR A 101 -8.86 3.73 12.58
CA TYR A 101 -10.25 3.59 12.18
C TYR A 101 -10.88 2.34 12.80
N THR A 102 -12.15 2.44 13.19
CA THR A 102 -12.97 1.25 13.47
C THR A 102 -13.33 0.55 12.15
N GLN A 103 -13.75 -0.70 12.21
CA GLN A 103 -14.27 -1.45 11.05
C GLN A 103 -15.39 -0.68 10.33
N LYS A 104 -16.27 -0.02 11.10
CA LYS A 104 -17.37 0.79 10.58
C LYS A 104 -16.88 2.04 9.83
N GLU A 105 -15.89 2.74 10.38
CA GLU A 105 -15.31 3.94 9.76
C GLU A 105 -14.58 3.60 8.48
N MET A 106 -13.75 2.54 8.46
CA MET A 106 -13.07 2.08 7.25
C MET A 106 -14.09 1.64 6.19
N THR A 107 -15.14 0.91 6.58
CA THR A 107 -16.23 0.55 5.67
C THR A 107 -16.92 1.80 5.09
N LYS A 108 -17.10 2.86 5.89
CA LYS A 108 -17.69 4.13 5.41
C LYS A 108 -16.77 4.85 4.42
N ARG A 109 -15.43 4.81 4.64
CA ARG A 109 -14.44 5.35 3.69
C ARG A 109 -14.55 4.65 2.34
N VAL A 110 -14.52 3.31 2.33
CA VAL A 110 -14.66 2.51 1.10
C VAL A 110 -15.98 2.78 0.38
N LYS A 111 -17.11 2.91 1.11
CA LYS A 111 -18.41 3.25 0.49
C LYS A 111 -18.39 4.61 -0.22
N LYS A 112 -17.67 5.60 0.29
CA LYS A 112 -17.53 6.91 -0.37
C LYS A 112 -16.78 6.82 -1.71
N LEU A 113 -15.96 5.81 -1.89
CA LEU A 113 -15.20 5.58 -3.13
C LEU A 113 -16.03 4.92 -4.25
N TRP A 114 -17.28 4.53 -3.98
CA TRP A 114 -18.12 3.78 -4.93
C TRP A 114 -18.17 4.40 -6.34
N TRP A 115 -18.36 5.72 -6.44
CA TRP A 115 -18.38 6.40 -7.74
C TRP A 115 -17.03 6.37 -8.45
N LYS A 116 -15.92 6.53 -7.72
CA LYS A 116 -14.56 6.46 -8.27
C LYS A 116 -14.29 5.05 -8.79
N LEU A 117 -14.62 4.05 -7.99
CA LEU A 117 -14.49 2.63 -8.33
C LEU A 117 -15.31 2.25 -9.57
N LYS A 118 -16.55 2.72 -9.64
CA LYS A 118 -17.41 2.48 -10.82
C LYS A 118 -16.85 3.16 -12.07
N ARG A 119 -16.45 4.44 -11.98
CA ARG A 119 -15.95 5.22 -13.13
C ARG A 119 -14.63 4.67 -13.67
N LYS A 120 -13.76 4.17 -12.78
CA LYS A 120 -12.45 3.60 -13.14
C LYS A 120 -12.50 2.10 -13.43
N ASN A 121 -13.68 1.47 -13.39
CA ASN A 121 -13.83 0.02 -13.51
C ASN A 121 -12.93 -0.78 -12.55
N GLY A 122 -12.87 -0.35 -11.28
CA GLY A 122 -12.06 -0.98 -10.24
C GLY A 122 -10.61 -0.48 -10.20
N PHE A 123 -9.71 -1.36 -9.76
CA PHE A 123 -8.27 -1.08 -9.57
C PHE A 123 -7.47 -2.37 -9.75
N ASP A 124 -6.16 -2.23 -10.00
CA ASP A 124 -5.25 -3.35 -10.24
C ASP A 124 -4.39 -3.68 -9.03
N VAL A 125 -4.08 -2.66 -8.20
CA VAL A 125 -3.30 -2.77 -6.98
C VAL A 125 -4.05 -2.10 -5.84
N LEU A 126 -4.34 -2.87 -4.76
CA LEU A 126 -4.82 -2.32 -3.50
C LEU A 126 -3.61 -2.04 -2.60
N VAL A 127 -3.43 -0.78 -2.25
CA VAL A 127 -2.36 -0.30 -1.37
C VAL A 127 -2.96 0.11 -0.03
N THR A 128 -2.61 -0.58 1.04
CA THR A 128 -3.10 -0.25 2.38
C THR A 128 -1.93 -0.19 3.37
N HIS A 129 -2.18 0.37 4.57
CA HIS A 129 -1.23 0.20 5.65
C HIS A 129 -1.54 -1.10 6.42
N SER A 130 -2.76 -1.24 6.91
CA SER A 130 -3.20 -2.46 7.60
C SER A 130 -3.48 -3.61 6.65
N PRO A 131 -3.31 -4.87 7.11
CA PRO A 131 -3.74 -6.06 6.38
C PRO A 131 -5.27 -6.19 6.31
N ALA A 132 -5.76 -7.18 5.57
CA ALA A 132 -7.14 -7.62 5.62
C ALA A 132 -7.34 -8.60 6.80
N LYS A 133 -8.54 -8.60 7.39
CA LYS A 133 -8.83 -9.46 8.53
C LYS A 133 -8.76 -10.94 8.17
N GLY A 134 -8.02 -11.71 8.96
CA GLY A 134 -7.76 -13.13 8.72
C GLY A 134 -6.74 -13.40 7.61
N LEU A 135 -6.05 -12.36 7.12
CA LEU A 135 -5.08 -12.46 6.04
C LEU A 135 -3.86 -11.59 6.34
N HIS A 136 -2.77 -12.20 6.79
CA HIS A 136 -1.54 -11.56 7.28
C HIS A 136 -1.72 -10.71 8.54
N ASP A 137 -2.89 -10.71 9.18
CA ASP A 137 -3.16 -9.93 10.38
C ASP A 137 -2.74 -10.65 11.67
N GLY A 138 -2.71 -9.91 12.78
CA GLY A 138 -2.43 -10.45 14.11
C GLY A 138 -3.70 -10.63 14.95
N GLU A 139 -3.60 -11.38 16.03
CA GLU A 139 -4.71 -11.65 16.94
C GLU A 139 -5.02 -10.46 17.87
N ASP A 140 -4.05 -9.57 18.09
CA ASP A 140 -4.24 -8.40 18.94
C ASP A 140 -5.00 -7.27 18.21
N THR A 141 -5.59 -6.35 18.99
CA THR A 141 -6.41 -5.28 18.45
C THR A 141 -5.66 -4.36 17.48
N CYS A 142 -4.36 -4.13 17.72
CA CYS A 142 -3.56 -3.24 16.87
C CYS A 142 -3.37 -3.84 15.49
N HIS A 143 -3.02 -5.11 15.41
CA HIS A 143 -2.69 -5.81 14.17
C HIS A 143 -3.88 -6.50 13.50
N THR A 144 -5.07 -6.46 14.11
CA THR A 144 -6.30 -6.95 13.47
C THR A 144 -6.60 -6.16 12.21
N GLY A 145 -6.74 -6.85 11.08
CA GLY A 145 -7.02 -6.27 9.78
C GLY A 145 -8.49 -5.82 9.58
N PHE A 146 -8.78 -5.28 8.40
CA PHE A 146 -10.13 -4.79 8.05
C PHE A 146 -10.91 -5.79 7.21
N ASP A 147 -12.13 -6.13 7.64
CA ASP A 147 -13.06 -6.99 6.88
C ASP A 147 -13.39 -6.44 5.49
N VAL A 148 -13.49 -5.12 5.38
CA VAL A 148 -13.85 -4.47 4.11
C VAL A 148 -12.79 -4.66 3.03
N PHE A 149 -11.53 -4.91 3.38
CA PHE A 149 -10.47 -5.18 2.41
C PHE A 149 -10.67 -6.57 1.76
N ASN A 150 -11.13 -7.57 2.51
CA ASN A 150 -11.53 -8.86 1.95
C ASN A 150 -12.63 -8.71 0.88
N ARG A 151 -13.63 -7.86 1.17
CA ARG A 151 -14.71 -7.56 0.21
C ARG A 151 -14.21 -6.88 -1.05
N LEU A 152 -13.25 -5.95 -0.92
CA LEU A 152 -12.61 -5.30 -2.08
C LEU A 152 -11.84 -6.32 -2.93
N ILE A 153 -11.08 -7.22 -2.29
CA ILE A 153 -10.33 -8.28 -2.98
C ILE A 153 -11.30 -9.23 -3.71
N GLU A 154 -12.36 -9.67 -3.04
CA GLU A 154 -13.35 -10.58 -3.62
C GLU A 154 -14.09 -9.94 -4.81
N GLN A 155 -14.53 -8.69 -4.65
CA GLN A 155 -15.35 -7.98 -5.64
C GLN A 155 -14.55 -7.53 -6.87
N TYR A 156 -13.35 -6.97 -6.66
CA TYR A 156 -12.57 -6.34 -7.72
C TYR A 156 -11.43 -7.21 -8.23
N LYS A 157 -11.04 -8.26 -7.50
CA LYS A 157 -9.97 -9.21 -7.84
C LYS A 157 -8.71 -8.50 -8.34
N PRO A 158 -8.13 -7.55 -7.53
CA PRO A 158 -6.92 -6.88 -7.93
C PRO A 158 -5.79 -7.89 -8.15
N ARG A 159 -4.81 -7.56 -8.98
CA ARG A 159 -3.63 -8.40 -9.19
C ARG A 159 -2.80 -8.51 -7.92
N TYR A 160 -2.71 -7.38 -7.18
CA TYR A 160 -1.96 -7.29 -5.93
C TYR A 160 -2.76 -6.61 -4.84
N PHE A 161 -2.67 -7.15 -3.65
CA PHE A 161 -3.00 -6.50 -2.39
C PHE A 161 -1.71 -6.32 -1.60
N VAL A 162 -1.31 -5.09 -1.33
CA VAL A 162 -0.04 -4.76 -0.70
C VAL A 162 -0.30 -3.98 0.57
N HIS A 163 0.31 -4.41 1.68
CA HIS A 163 0.16 -3.80 2.99
C HIS A 163 1.48 -3.77 3.76
N GLY A 164 1.51 -3.02 4.85
CA GLY A 164 2.56 -2.97 5.87
C GLY A 164 2.04 -3.39 7.22
N HIS A 165 2.38 -2.62 8.26
CA HIS A 165 1.88 -2.66 9.63
C HIS A 165 2.30 -3.88 10.45
N VAL A 166 2.32 -5.07 9.86
CA VAL A 166 2.74 -6.31 10.54
C VAL A 166 4.21 -6.53 10.26
N HIS A 167 5.03 -6.27 11.28
CA HIS A 167 6.48 -6.35 11.14
C HIS A 167 6.96 -7.79 11.04
N MET A 168 7.72 -8.10 10.03
CA MET A 168 8.32 -9.42 9.82
C MET A 168 9.34 -9.80 10.92
N SER A 169 9.81 -8.82 11.70
CA SER A 169 10.69 -9.02 12.84
C SER A 169 10.02 -9.63 14.06
N TYR A 170 8.68 -9.65 14.15
CA TYR A 170 7.96 -10.19 15.31
C TYR A 170 7.95 -11.71 15.41
N GLY A 171 8.53 -12.42 14.43
CA GLY A 171 8.72 -13.87 14.48
C GLY A 171 8.61 -14.57 13.13
N ARG A 172 8.89 -15.87 13.10
CA ARG A 172 8.86 -16.70 11.89
C ARG A 172 7.46 -16.99 11.34
N GLN A 173 6.41 -16.55 12.03
CA GLN A 173 5.01 -16.86 11.68
C GLN A 173 4.41 -15.92 10.63
N PHE A 174 5.05 -14.78 10.34
CA PHE A 174 4.51 -13.81 9.40
C PHE A 174 4.93 -14.15 7.97
N ILE A 175 3.92 -14.32 7.14
CA ILE A 175 4.08 -14.67 5.73
C ILE A 175 4.24 -13.37 4.94
N ARG A 176 5.28 -13.28 4.10
CA ARG A 176 5.47 -12.12 3.22
C ARG A 176 4.58 -12.18 1.99
N LEU A 177 4.37 -13.38 1.45
CA LEU A 177 3.62 -13.61 0.22
C LEU A 177 2.55 -14.66 0.45
N ASP A 178 1.34 -14.34 0.00
CA ASP A 178 0.21 -15.27 -0.01
C ASP A 178 -0.64 -15.04 -1.26
N LYS A 179 -1.64 -15.87 -1.47
CA LYS A 179 -2.54 -15.78 -2.62
C LYS A 179 -3.98 -16.03 -2.22
N VAL A 180 -4.86 -15.10 -2.57
CA VAL A 180 -6.31 -15.22 -2.36
C VAL A 180 -7.02 -15.17 -3.72
N GLY A 181 -7.48 -16.30 -4.21
CA GLY A 181 -7.97 -16.42 -5.57
C GLY A 181 -6.90 -16.05 -6.60
N GLU A 182 -7.12 -14.99 -7.38
CA GLU A 182 -6.15 -14.49 -8.37
C GLU A 182 -5.26 -13.37 -7.79
N THR A 183 -5.58 -12.84 -6.61
CA THR A 183 -4.86 -11.74 -5.97
C THR A 183 -3.63 -12.25 -5.23
N THR A 184 -2.46 -11.72 -5.54
CA THR A 184 -1.23 -11.93 -4.76
C THR A 184 -1.22 -10.92 -3.61
N VAL A 185 -1.03 -11.42 -2.39
CA VAL A 185 -0.95 -10.63 -1.16
C VAL A 185 0.51 -10.44 -0.79
N ILE A 186 0.90 -9.20 -0.51
CA ILE A 186 2.30 -8.83 -0.22
C ILE A 186 2.35 -8.02 1.07
N ASN A 187 3.14 -8.48 2.04
CA ASN A 187 3.59 -7.65 3.14
C ASN A 187 4.86 -6.91 2.69
N ALA A 188 4.78 -5.58 2.60
CA ALA A 188 5.83 -4.71 2.09
C ALA A 188 6.89 -4.33 3.14
N TYR A 189 6.87 -4.90 4.35
CA TYR A 189 7.77 -4.58 5.44
C TYR A 189 9.23 -4.38 4.97
N GLU A 190 9.85 -3.26 5.34
CA GLU A 190 11.11 -2.72 4.85
C GLU A 190 11.06 -2.43 3.35
N LYS A 191 11.08 -3.46 2.52
CA LYS A 191 11.04 -3.36 1.05
C LYS A 191 10.64 -4.64 0.37
N TYR A 192 9.96 -4.50 -0.77
CA TYR A 192 9.64 -5.60 -1.68
C TYR A 192 9.61 -5.11 -3.13
N ILE A 193 10.28 -5.82 -4.04
CA ILE A 193 10.26 -5.50 -5.47
C ILE A 193 9.36 -6.49 -6.19
N CYS A 194 8.37 -5.95 -6.91
CA CYS A 194 7.40 -6.71 -7.69
C CYS A 194 7.52 -6.41 -9.19
N LEU A 195 7.35 -7.43 -10.03
CA LEU A 195 7.20 -7.27 -11.47
C LEU A 195 5.72 -7.45 -11.85
N LEU A 196 5.09 -6.36 -12.25
CA LEU A 196 3.72 -6.38 -12.74
C LEU A 196 3.75 -6.42 -14.28
N TYR A 197 3.35 -7.55 -14.84
CA TYR A 197 3.22 -7.68 -16.28
C TYR A 197 1.92 -7.00 -16.74
N THR A 198 2.03 -5.98 -17.59
CA THR A 198 0.90 -5.26 -18.20
C THR A 198 0.38 -6.03 -19.43
N SER A 199 -0.05 -7.27 -19.26
CA SER A 199 -0.92 -7.89 -20.27
C SER A 199 -2.31 -7.25 -20.14
N PRO A 200 -3.05 -6.98 -21.24
CA PRO A 200 -4.42 -6.48 -21.16
C PRO A 200 -5.20 -7.38 -20.19
N SER A 201 -5.84 -6.76 -19.19
CA SER A 201 -6.71 -7.50 -18.29
C SER A 201 -7.84 -8.14 -19.12
N PRO A 202 -8.26 -9.39 -18.85
CA PRO A 202 -9.48 -9.94 -19.48
C PRO A 202 -10.71 -9.06 -19.29
N ARG A 203 -10.66 -8.09 -18.36
CA ARG A 203 -11.70 -7.07 -18.12
C ARG A 203 -11.76 -5.97 -19.18
N ASP A 204 -10.66 -5.75 -19.91
CA ASP A 204 -10.57 -4.71 -20.96
C ASP A 204 -10.93 -5.28 -22.35
N ALA A 205 -11.24 -6.58 -22.45
CA ALA A 205 -11.59 -7.27 -23.71
C ALA A 205 -13.12 -7.30 -24.00
N HIS A 206 -13.93 -6.58 -23.24
CA HIS A 206 -15.37 -6.47 -23.43
C HIS A 206 -15.79 -5.01 -23.67
N GLU A 207 -15.27 -4.40 -24.76
CA GLU A 207 -15.90 -3.30 -25.49
C GLU A 207 -16.24 -3.75 -26.90
#